data_e831679d2e31e7676bb851b3edb997ae
#
_entry.id   e831679d2e31e7676bb851b3edb997ae
#
_cell.length_a   1.000
_cell.length_b   1.000
_cell.length_c   1.000
_cell.angle_alpha   90.00
_cell.angle_beta   90.00
_cell.angle_gamma   90.00
#
_symmetry.space_group_name_H-M   'P 1'
#
loop_
_entity.id
_entity.type
_entity.pdbx_description
1 polymer ?
#
loop_
_entity_poly.entity_id
_entity_poly.type
_entity_poly.pdbx_seq_one_letter_code
_entity_poly.pdbx_strand_id
1 'polypeptide(L)'
;MTRFWQKKRQLIGNERGFTLIELMIVIAIIGILAAIVIPIYSNMQARARVAKAQSDLRGLYSALVAFGAQCGDVPNTANPAITSASPLTWAAVGPVTCVTAVAGNLSQLGAQVTDSNSVPAGPFYQSGTKFTPSAGWNYAYAHTGVGQFTLIGTNATDMPNGSVSFP
;
A
#
# COMPACT_ATOMS: atom_id res chain seq x y z
N MET A 1 46.39 -51.44 -16.90
CA MET A 1 45.57 -50.32 -16.33
C MET A 1 44.35 -50.06 -17.20
N THR A 2 43.44 -51.03 -17.40
CA THR A 2 42.30 -50.85 -18.34
C THR A 2 41.01 -51.54 -17.87
N ARG A 3 40.78 -51.66 -16.54
CA ARG A 3 39.59 -52.32 -15.98
C ARG A 3 38.66 -51.39 -15.19
N PHE A 4 38.86 -50.07 -15.22
CA PHE A 4 38.10 -49.13 -14.39
C PHE A 4 36.88 -48.52 -15.11
N TRP A 5 36.74 -48.69 -16.42
CA TRP A 5 35.70 -48.03 -17.22
C TRP A 5 34.47 -48.87 -17.54
N GLN A 6 34.39 -50.12 -17.13
CA GLN A 6 33.29 -51.01 -17.47
C GLN A 6 32.20 -51.16 -16.40
N LYS A 7 32.32 -50.49 -15.24
CA LYS A 7 31.37 -50.69 -14.11
C LYS A 7 30.31 -49.59 -13.95
N LYS A 8 30.22 -48.61 -14.85
CA LYS A 8 29.24 -47.51 -14.79
C LYS A 8 28.04 -47.64 -15.73
N ARG A 9 27.86 -48.75 -16.43
CA ARG A 9 26.75 -48.91 -17.40
C ARG A 9 25.55 -49.71 -16.90
N GLN A 10 25.46 -50.09 -15.64
CA GLN A 10 24.37 -50.93 -15.13
C GLN A 10 23.45 -50.25 -14.13
N LEU A 11 23.43 -48.92 -14.03
CA LEU A 11 22.51 -48.19 -13.18
C LEU A 11 21.46 -47.35 -13.93
N ILE A 12 21.27 -47.59 -15.23
CA ILE A 12 20.13 -47.08 -15.98
C ILE A 12 19.05 -48.15 -15.92
N GLY A 13 18.56 -48.41 -14.70
CA GLY A 13 17.43 -49.28 -14.44
C GLY A 13 16.14 -48.51 -14.71
N ASN A 14 15.41 -48.98 -15.71
CA ASN A 14 13.96 -48.86 -15.88
C ASN A 14 13.39 -47.45 -15.69
N GLU A 15 13.94 -46.44 -16.36
CA GLU A 15 13.29 -45.14 -16.46
C GLU A 15 12.05 -45.30 -17.36
N ARG A 16 10.89 -45.42 -16.75
CA ARG A 16 9.61 -45.31 -17.44
C ARG A 16 9.52 -43.88 -17.92
N GLY A 17 9.83 -43.62 -19.19
CA GLY A 17 9.66 -42.32 -19.81
C GLY A 17 8.19 -41.95 -19.87
N PHE A 18 7.88 -40.67 -19.69
CA PHE A 18 6.54 -40.13 -19.90
C PHE A 18 6.12 -40.30 -21.36
N THR A 19 4.88 -40.66 -21.56
CA THR A 19 4.31 -40.71 -22.91
C THR A 19 3.95 -39.30 -23.38
N LEU A 20 4.01 -39.05 -24.68
CA LEU A 20 3.63 -37.77 -25.25
C LEU A 20 2.16 -37.43 -24.94
N ILE A 21 1.29 -38.45 -24.92
CA ILE A 21 -0.12 -38.27 -24.63
C ILE A 21 -0.38 -37.86 -23.16
N GLU A 22 0.38 -38.37 -22.20
CA GLU A 22 0.27 -37.95 -20.80
C GLU A 22 0.60 -36.48 -20.65
N LEU A 23 1.64 -35.98 -21.36
CA LEU A 23 1.98 -34.57 -21.33
C LEU A 23 0.90 -33.72 -22.00
N MET A 24 0.32 -34.17 -23.13
CA MET A 24 -0.74 -33.45 -23.82
C MET A 24 -2.02 -33.30 -22.98
N ILE A 25 -2.43 -34.35 -22.26
CA ILE A 25 -3.59 -34.28 -21.38
C ILE A 25 -3.36 -33.29 -20.25
N VAL A 26 -2.18 -33.26 -19.64
CA VAL A 26 -1.84 -32.36 -18.54
C VAL A 26 -1.91 -30.89 -19.00
N ILE A 27 -1.29 -30.56 -20.13
CA ILE A 27 -1.34 -29.17 -20.64
C ILE A 27 -2.76 -28.76 -21.05
N ALA A 28 -3.58 -29.67 -21.57
CA ALA A 28 -4.97 -29.42 -21.90
C ALA A 28 -5.80 -29.07 -20.65
N ILE A 29 -5.62 -29.82 -19.56
CA ILE A 29 -6.32 -29.59 -18.30
C ILE A 29 -5.86 -28.25 -17.69
N ILE A 30 -4.54 -27.97 -17.67
CA ILE A 30 -4.01 -26.69 -17.17
C ILE A 30 -4.57 -25.53 -18.00
N GLY A 31 -4.66 -25.67 -19.32
CA GLY A 31 -5.23 -24.64 -20.20
C GLY A 31 -6.68 -24.30 -19.87
N ILE A 32 -7.51 -25.32 -19.62
CA ILE A 32 -8.91 -25.12 -19.23
C ILE A 32 -9.01 -24.43 -17.86
N LEU A 33 -8.23 -24.87 -16.88
CA LEU A 33 -8.23 -24.26 -15.54
C LEU A 33 -7.74 -22.82 -15.59
N ALA A 34 -6.66 -22.54 -16.34
CA ALA A 34 -6.11 -21.19 -16.47
C ALA A 34 -7.12 -20.22 -17.11
N ALA A 35 -7.90 -20.66 -18.10
CA ALA A 35 -8.91 -19.83 -18.75
C ALA A 35 -9.99 -19.30 -17.77
N ILE A 36 -10.28 -20.05 -16.71
CA ILE A 36 -11.26 -19.67 -15.69
C ILE A 36 -10.59 -18.83 -14.58
N VAL A 37 -9.39 -19.20 -14.16
CA VAL A 37 -8.72 -18.60 -12.98
C VAL A 37 -8.20 -17.18 -13.27
N ILE A 38 -7.66 -16.94 -14.47
CA ILE A 38 -7.04 -15.65 -14.80
C ILE A 38 -8.02 -14.46 -14.63
N PRO A 39 -9.25 -14.47 -15.18
CA PRO A 39 -10.17 -13.33 -15.02
C PRO A 39 -10.66 -13.16 -13.57
N ILE A 40 -10.81 -14.26 -12.82
CA ILE A 40 -11.20 -14.20 -11.41
C ILE A 40 -10.08 -13.55 -10.59
N TYR A 41 -8.83 -13.92 -10.84
CA TYR A 41 -7.68 -13.41 -10.10
C TYR A 41 -7.48 -11.90 -10.30
N SER A 42 -7.67 -11.38 -11.51
CA SER A 42 -7.57 -9.93 -11.78
C SER A 42 -8.61 -9.11 -11.00
N ASN A 43 -9.85 -9.60 -10.91
CA ASN A 43 -10.90 -8.96 -10.13
C ASN A 43 -10.62 -8.98 -8.62
N MET A 44 -10.05 -10.07 -8.11
CA MET A 44 -9.65 -10.17 -6.70
C MET A 44 -8.53 -9.18 -6.36
N GLN A 45 -7.55 -8.99 -7.25
CA GLN A 45 -6.49 -8.01 -7.06
C GLN A 45 -7.03 -6.57 -7.00
N ALA A 46 -7.98 -6.22 -7.88
CA ALA A 46 -8.59 -4.88 -7.85
C ALA A 46 -9.29 -4.63 -6.50
N ARG A 47 -10.08 -5.59 -6.02
CA ARG A 47 -10.74 -5.49 -4.71
C ARG A 47 -9.73 -5.38 -3.55
N ALA A 48 -8.64 -6.12 -3.61
CA ALA A 48 -7.59 -6.03 -2.59
C ALA A 48 -6.91 -4.65 -2.56
N ARG A 49 -6.66 -4.03 -3.73
CA ARG A 49 -6.13 -2.66 -3.79
C ARG A 49 -7.11 -1.63 -3.23
N VAL A 50 -8.41 -1.76 -3.52
CA VAL A 50 -9.46 -0.90 -2.95
C VAL A 50 -9.51 -1.05 -1.43
N ALA A 51 -9.52 -2.29 -0.91
CA ALA A 51 -9.54 -2.55 0.53
C ALA A 51 -8.29 -1.97 1.23
N LYS A 52 -7.13 -2.07 0.59
CA LYS A 52 -5.90 -1.45 1.11
C LYS A 52 -6.03 0.07 1.15
N ALA A 53 -6.52 0.71 0.09
CA ALA A 53 -6.73 2.16 0.06
C ALA A 53 -7.69 2.64 1.16
N GLN A 54 -8.77 1.89 1.42
CA GLN A 54 -9.67 2.18 2.54
C GLN A 54 -8.97 2.08 3.89
N SER A 55 -8.11 1.06 4.08
CA SER A 55 -7.34 0.90 5.30
C SER A 55 -6.34 2.05 5.49
N ASP A 56 -5.65 2.44 4.42
CA ASP A 56 -4.68 3.53 4.42
C ASP A 56 -5.35 4.87 4.82
N LEU A 57 -6.50 5.17 4.19
CA LEU A 57 -7.26 6.39 4.50
C LEU A 57 -7.81 6.40 5.92
N ARG A 58 -8.28 5.26 6.46
CA ARG A 58 -8.70 5.16 7.87
C ARG A 58 -7.54 5.43 8.82
N GLY A 59 -6.34 4.91 8.49
CA GLY A 59 -5.13 5.18 9.26
C GLY A 59 -4.78 6.67 9.28
N LEU A 60 -4.81 7.34 8.12
CA LEU A 60 -4.58 8.77 8.02
C LEU A 60 -5.66 9.58 8.76
N TYR A 61 -6.92 9.18 8.62
CA TYR A 61 -8.03 9.83 9.32
C TYR A 61 -7.85 9.78 10.84
N SER A 62 -7.55 8.60 11.39
CA SER A 62 -7.33 8.45 12.82
C SER A 62 -6.13 9.27 13.32
N ALA A 63 -5.08 9.36 12.52
CA ALA A 63 -3.90 10.17 12.83
C ALA A 63 -4.22 11.68 12.82
N LEU A 64 -5.02 12.15 11.85
CA LEU A 64 -5.45 13.55 11.78
C LEU A 64 -6.35 13.93 12.95
N VAL A 65 -7.29 13.07 13.32
CA VAL A 65 -8.15 13.30 14.49
C VAL A 65 -7.32 13.38 15.76
N ALA A 66 -6.37 12.47 15.96
CA ALA A 66 -5.49 12.50 17.11
C ALA A 66 -4.59 13.73 17.14
N PHE A 67 -4.06 14.16 15.99
CA PHE A 67 -3.30 15.40 15.86
C PHE A 67 -4.17 16.62 16.20
N GLY A 68 -5.39 16.69 15.67
CA GLY A 68 -6.33 17.78 15.96
C GLY A 68 -6.71 17.86 17.44
N ALA A 69 -6.88 16.72 18.09
CA ALA A 69 -7.13 16.67 19.53
C ALA A 69 -5.98 17.24 20.37
N GLN A 70 -4.74 17.08 19.93
CA GLN A 70 -3.55 17.59 20.61
C GLN A 70 -3.26 19.05 20.27
N CYS A 71 -3.40 19.39 19.00
CA CYS A 71 -2.98 20.71 18.49
C CYS A 71 -4.12 21.72 18.36
N GLY A 72 -5.36 21.32 18.62
CA GLY A 72 -6.56 22.17 18.51
C GLY A 72 -7.12 22.32 17.09
N ASP A 73 -6.33 21.95 16.07
CA ASP A 73 -6.77 21.93 14.67
C ASP A 73 -5.90 20.93 13.87
N VAL A 74 -6.37 20.56 12.69
CA VAL A 74 -5.64 19.69 11.76
C VAL A 74 -4.69 20.51 10.88
N PRO A 75 -3.65 19.90 10.29
CA PRO A 75 -2.69 20.64 9.46
C PRO A 75 -3.39 21.35 8.30
N ASN A 76 -3.32 22.67 8.26
CA ASN A 76 -3.85 23.47 7.16
C ASN A 76 -2.79 23.55 6.05
N THR A 77 -2.84 22.60 5.14
CA THR A 77 -1.97 22.60 3.97
C THR A 77 -2.80 22.75 2.71
N ALA A 78 -2.36 23.61 1.82
CA ALA A 78 -2.87 23.62 0.45
C ALA A 78 -2.33 22.35 -0.22
N ASN A 79 -3.13 21.32 -0.09
CA ASN A 79 -3.12 20.03 -0.75
C ASN A 79 -1.93 19.64 -1.64
N PRO A 80 -1.08 18.74 -1.22
CA PRO A 80 -0.40 17.87 -2.15
C PRO A 80 -1.21 16.59 -2.36
N ALA A 81 -1.53 16.26 -3.62
CA ALA A 81 -1.95 14.90 -3.93
C ALA A 81 -0.85 13.93 -3.52
N ILE A 82 -1.16 13.00 -2.64
CA ILE A 82 -0.23 11.96 -2.21
C ILE A 82 -0.36 10.82 -3.21
N THR A 83 0.69 10.58 -3.98
CA THR A 83 0.74 9.55 -5.02
C THR A 83 1.90 8.59 -4.78
N SER A 84 1.95 7.50 -5.51
CA SER A 84 3.12 6.61 -5.49
C SER A 84 4.40 7.29 -6.01
N ALA A 85 4.26 8.28 -6.92
CA ALA A 85 5.37 9.06 -7.44
C ALA A 85 5.76 10.23 -6.52
N SER A 86 4.80 10.74 -5.74
CA SER A 86 4.99 11.79 -4.75
C SER A 86 4.47 11.33 -3.39
N PRO A 87 5.19 10.45 -2.70
CA PRO A 87 4.78 9.92 -1.41
C PRO A 87 4.87 10.99 -0.32
N LEU A 88 4.02 10.87 0.70
CA LEU A 88 4.14 11.72 1.88
C LEU A 88 5.36 11.27 2.69
N THR A 89 6.35 12.14 2.80
CA THR A 89 7.53 11.92 3.66
C THR A 89 7.29 12.55 5.03
N TRP A 90 7.71 11.87 6.08
CA TRP A 90 7.58 12.39 7.43
C TRP A 90 8.63 13.47 7.69
N ALA A 91 8.27 14.47 8.47
CA ALA A 91 9.24 15.48 8.91
C ALA A 91 10.40 14.81 9.67
N ALA A 92 11.58 15.35 9.50
CA ALA A 92 12.78 14.85 10.18
C ALA A 92 12.59 14.87 11.70
N VAL A 93 13.18 13.86 12.34
CA VAL A 93 13.08 13.56 13.76
C VAL A 93 13.42 14.78 14.62
N GLY A 94 12.46 15.27 15.38
CA GLY A 94 12.59 16.32 16.37
C GLY A 94 11.23 16.83 16.80
N PRO A 95 11.06 17.30 18.04
CA PRO A 95 9.81 17.91 18.44
C PRO A 95 9.57 19.18 17.60
N VAL A 96 8.50 19.18 16.83
CA VAL A 96 8.01 20.36 16.10
C VAL A 96 6.81 20.91 16.86
N THR A 97 6.71 22.24 16.96
CA THR A 97 5.52 22.86 17.54
C THR A 97 4.32 22.61 16.63
N CYS A 98 3.14 22.45 17.22
CA CYS A 98 1.90 22.36 16.48
C CYS A 98 1.73 23.58 15.57
N VAL A 99 1.85 23.40 14.27
CA VAL A 99 1.62 24.46 13.28
C VAL A 99 0.34 24.11 12.54
N THR A 100 -0.76 24.64 13.03
CA THR A 100 -2.08 24.42 12.44
C THR A 100 -2.42 25.46 11.38
N ALA A 101 -1.87 26.66 11.49
CA ALA A 101 -2.13 27.76 10.58
C ALA A 101 -1.07 27.86 9.48
N VAL A 102 -1.50 27.89 8.23
CA VAL A 102 -0.76 28.30 7.00
C VAL A 102 0.42 27.43 6.55
N ALA A 103 1.15 26.75 7.43
CA ALA A 103 2.36 26.00 7.07
C ALA A 103 2.34 24.55 7.57
N GLY A 104 1.24 24.10 8.18
CA GLY A 104 1.13 22.72 8.65
C GLY A 104 1.20 21.76 7.48
N ASN A 105 2.18 20.87 7.48
CA ASN A 105 2.34 19.84 6.47
C ASN A 105 1.88 18.50 7.07
N LEU A 106 1.17 17.69 6.30
CA LEU A 106 0.81 16.32 6.68
C LEU A 106 2.03 15.49 7.16
N SER A 107 3.24 15.87 6.78
CA SER A 107 4.47 15.25 7.28
C SER A 107 4.62 15.32 8.81
N GLN A 108 3.93 16.25 9.48
CA GLN A 108 3.93 16.35 10.94
C GLN A 108 3.24 15.17 11.63
N LEU A 109 2.35 14.44 10.94
CA LEU A 109 1.71 13.24 11.49
C LEU A 109 2.72 12.15 11.89
N GLY A 110 3.86 12.11 11.22
CA GLY A 110 4.93 11.16 11.52
C GLY A 110 5.96 11.67 12.51
N ALA A 111 5.84 12.91 13.00
CA ALA A 111 6.76 13.53 13.94
C ALA A 111 6.17 13.60 15.36
N GLN A 112 7.03 13.79 16.34
CA GLN A 112 6.61 14.22 17.66
C GLN A 112 6.31 15.73 17.60
N VAL A 113 5.13 16.15 18.04
CA VAL A 113 4.74 17.54 18.11
C VAL A 113 4.59 17.98 19.57
N THR A 114 4.75 19.27 19.82
CA THR A 114 4.49 19.89 21.12
C THR A 114 3.37 20.91 20.97
N ASP A 115 2.41 20.86 21.89
CA ASP A 115 1.33 21.84 21.96
C ASP A 115 1.83 23.20 22.51
N SER A 116 0.91 24.15 22.65
CA SER A 116 1.20 25.48 23.25
C SER A 116 1.67 25.40 24.70
N ASN A 117 1.43 24.31 25.40
CA ASN A 117 1.86 24.06 26.78
C ASN A 117 3.16 23.27 26.86
N SER A 118 3.85 23.07 25.74
CA SER A 118 5.08 22.28 25.61
C SER A 118 4.90 20.80 25.96
N VAL A 119 3.67 20.27 25.88
CA VAL A 119 3.38 18.84 26.08
C VAL A 119 3.69 18.10 24.78
N PRO A 120 4.61 17.13 24.78
CA PRO A 120 4.92 16.36 23.59
C PRO A 120 3.84 15.28 23.34
N ALA A 121 3.47 15.12 22.07
CA ALA A 121 2.58 14.07 21.63
C ALA A 121 2.99 13.52 20.25
N GLY A 122 2.48 12.34 19.88
CA GLY A 122 2.83 11.67 18.63
C GLY A 122 4.07 10.79 18.75
N PRO A 123 4.57 10.24 17.63
CA PRO A 123 4.00 10.37 16.27
C PRO A 123 2.60 9.76 16.15
N PHE A 124 1.72 10.42 15.40
CA PHE A 124 0.33 9.99 15.25
C PHE A 124 0.17 8.93 14.16
N TYR A 125 1.09 8.90 13.22
CA TYR A 125 1.12 7.91 12.16
C TYR A 125 2.51 7.30 12.03
N GLN A 126 2.60 5.99 12.23
CA GLN A 126 3.86 5.25 12.10
C GLN A 126 3.75 4.27 10.93
N SER A 127 4.30 4.64 9.80
CA SER A 127 4.46 3.75 8.65
C SER A 127 5.83 3.97 8.01
N GLY A 128 6.87 3.47 8.66
CA GLY A 128 8.25 3.64 8.18
C GLY A 128 8.67 5.10 8.04
N THR A 129 9.49 5.41 7.04
CA THR A 129 10.01 6.76 6.77
C THR A 129 9.09 7.59 5.86
N LYS A 130 8.12 6.98 5.22
CA LYS A 130 7.19 7.62 4.29
C LYS A 130 5.89 6.82 4.16
N PHE A 131 4.82 7.52 3.85
CA PHE A 131 3.55 6.91 3.45
C PHE A 131 3.46 6.90 1.93
N THR A 132 3.33 5.72 1.35
CA THR A 132 3.24 5.54 -0.10
C THR A 132 1.93 4.82 -0.45
N PRO A 133 1.02 5.47 -1.18
CA PRO A 133 -0.17 4.82 -1.70
C PRO A 133 0.15 3.61 -2.58
N SER A 134 -0.79 2.70 -2.71
CA SER A 134 -0.69 1.63 -3.72
C SER A 134 -0.58 2.24 -5.11
N ALA A 135 0.07 1.53 -6.04
CA ALA A 135 0.26 1.99 -7.42
C ALA A 135 -1.10 2.35 -8.06
N GLY A 136 -1.14 3.52 -8.71
CA GLY A 136 -2.34 4.05 -9.36
C GLY A 136 -3.33 4.75 -8.43
N TRP A 137 -3.13 4.75 -7.11
CA TRP A 137 -3.95 5.48 -6.17
C TRP A 137 -3.42 6.88 -5.91
N ASN A 138 -4.33 7.85 -5.90
CA ASN A 138 -4.08 9.24 -5.52
C ASN A 138 -4.93 9.56 -4.29
N TYR A 139 -4.32 10.07 -3.24
CA TYR A 139 -5.03 10.55 -2.06
C TYR A 139 -4.97 12.07 -2.01
N ALA A 140 -6.13 12.68 -1.87
CA ALA A 140 -6.27 14.12 -1.69
C ALA A 140 -6.72 14.40 -0.26
N TYR A 141 -6.11 15.38 0.34
CA TYR A 141 -6.46 15.92 1.65
C TYR A 141 -6.87 17.37 1.47
N ALA A 142 -7.95 17.79 2.10
CA ALA A 142 -8.35 19.19 2.15
C ALA A 142 -8.79 19.56 3.56
N HIS A 143 -8.20 20.63 4.10
CA HIS A 143 -8.66 21.30 5.30
C HIS A 143 -9.89 22.15 4.92
N THR A 144 -11.01 21.95 5.62
CA THR A 144 -12.28 22.61 5.30
C THR A 144 -12.75 23.59 6.40
N GLY A 145 -12.14 23.53 7.56
CA GLY A 145 -12.44 24.39 8.70
C GLY A 145 -11.74 23.91 9.96
N VAL A 146 -11.81 24.63 11.04
CA VAL A 146 -11.16 24.25 12.31
C VAL A 146 -11.62 22.84 12.73
N GLY A 147 -10.67 21.92 12.83
CA GLY A 147 -10.94 20.53 13.14
C GLY A 147 -11.66 19.75 12.03
N GLN A 148 -11.90 20.36 10.87
CA GLN A 148 -12.62 19.75 9.75
C GLN A 148 -11.69 19.51 8.56
N PHE A 149 -11.78 18.34 7.98
CA PHE A 149 -11.00 17.96 6.81
C PHE A 149 -11.71 16.88 6.00
N THR A 150 -11.31 16.74 4.76
CA THR A 150 -11.76 15.65 3.89
C THR A 150 -10.56 14.87 3.38
N LEU A 151 -10.71 13.55 3.28
CA LEU A 151 -9.75 12.64 2.67
C LEU A 151 -10.42 11.89 1.54
N ILE A 152 -9.86 11.93 0.35
CA ILE A 152 -10.41 11.28 -0.84
C ILE A 152 -9.32 10.44 -1.48
N GLY A 153 -9.63 9.19 -1.75
CA GLY A 153 -8.79 8.28 -2.54
C GLY A 153 -9.43 7.98 -3.89
N THR A 154 -8.71 8.15 -4.96
CA THR A 154 -9.17 7.89 -6.34
C THR A 154 -8.22 6.96 -7.06
N ASN A 155 -8.77 6.10 -7.91
CA ASN A 155 -8.02 5.26 -8.85
C ASN A 155 -8.89 4.99 -10.09
N ALA A 156 -8.44 5.48 -11.23
CA ALA A 156 -9.18 5.35 -12.48
C ALA A 156 -9.30 3.91 -12.99
N THR A 157 -8.38 3.03 -12.62
CA THR A 157 -8.39 1.62 -13.03
C THR A 157 -9.27 0.75 -12.16
N ASP A 158 -9.17 0.90 -10.83
CA ASP A 158 -9.90 0.05 -9.89
C ASP A 158 -11.31 0.59 -9.58
N MET A 159 -11.50 1.90 -9.73
CA MET A 159 -12.77 2.61 -9.47
C MET A 159 -12.97 3.72 -10.52
N PRO A 160 -13.31 3.41 -11.77
CA PRO A 160 -13.33 4.39 -12.86
C PRO A 160 -14.32 5.56 -12.66
N ASN A 161 -15.37 5.37 -11.88
CA ASN A 161 -16.38 6.39 -11.60
C ASN A 161 -16.62 6.55 -10.09
N GLY A 162 -15.66 6.15 -9.25
CA GLY A 162 -15.81 6.16 -7.81
C GLY A 162 -14.60 6.69 -7.07
N SER A 163 -14.82 6.99 -5.80
CA SER A 163 -13.79 7.38 -4.85
C SER A 163 -14.08 6.77 -3.49
N VAL A 164 -13.04 6.64 -2.68
CA VAL A 164 -13.17 6.38 -1.25
C VAL A 164 -13.00 7.72 -0.55
N SER A 165 -13.97 8.13 0.24
CA SER A 165 -13.93 9.39 0.97
C SER A 165 -14.22 9.20 2.45
N PHE A 166 -13.60 10.05 3.26
CA PHE A 166 -13.88 10.22 4.69
C PHE A 166 -14.14 11.70 4.93
N PRO A 167 -15.21 12.00 5.69
CA PRO A 167 -15.56 13.36 6.04
C PRO A 167 -14.54 14.00 6.96
#